data_278e196e336cdbb288a83448c1a4eace
#
_entry.id   278e196e336cdbb288a83448c1a4eace
#
_cell.length_a   1.000
_cell.length_b   1.000
_cell.length_c   1.000
_cell.angle_alpha   90.00
_cell.angle_beta   90.00
_cell.angle_gamma   90.00
#
_symmetry.space_group_name_H-M   'P 1'
#
loop_
_entity.id
_entity.type
_entity.pdbx_description
1 polymer ?
#
loop_
_entity_poly.entity_id
_entity_poly.type
_entity_poly.pdbx_seq_one_letter_code
_entity_poly.pdbx_strand_id
1 'polypeptide(L)'
;MAHALEIDVKIEELTQARRFEIIRISAWVTLVLSIMWAAMGFFLQQLSFFIPAAITILASLIAVVFLNTRFHLLVRLLWVGCTWVAVTIGILLVSKNSCAAILYTGFAGGAFLVFSVKKERAYIIFFVLISIMAWITRWGLEDDLLGIMVVSDPLALRYVDLLAVLSVFIILIIQYSAVGTISKSYSRYLYQANKKASAANIAKTRFLANMSHEIRTPMNGIMGVLELFEAKQLDHEQARLIKVMRDSSAVLLRLVDEILDSSKVEAGRVALHPEPTALLELFENIVEGILPFAQSRNVEFSLSFDPQLPQRIDVDPGRLRQIILNLLTNAVKFSTASVPGKTGAVSLCLTRD
;
A
#
# COMPACT_ATOMS: atom_id res chain seq x y z
N MET A 1 -10.18 8.07 -3.99
CA MET A 1 -9.78 8.61 -2.68
C MET A 1 -10.66 8.11 -1.53
N ALA A 2 -12.00 8.24 -1.59
CA ALA A 2 -12.90 7.74 -0.52
C ALA A 2 -12.78 6.22 -0.25
N HIS A 3 -12.71 5.39 -1.28
CA HIS A 3 -12.59 3.93 -1.14
C HIS A 3 -11.25 3.48 -0.53
N ALA A 4 -10.15 4.18 -0.82
CA ALA A 4 -8.84 3.91 -0.19
C ALA A 4 -8.87 4.26 1.31
N LEU A 5 -9.58 5.33 1.69
CA LEU A 5 -9.76 5.74 3.08
C LEU A 5 -10.60 4.72 3.86
N GLU A 6 -11.65 4.18 3.26
CA GLU A 6 -12.52 3.14 3.86
C GLU A 6 -11.75 1.82 4.08
N ILE A 7 -10.88 1.46 3.13
CA ILE A 7 -9.99 0.30 3.24
C ILE A 7 -9.01 0.48 4.39
N ASP A 8 -8.37 1.66 4.51
CA ASP A 8 -7.41 1.95 5.57
C ASP A 8 -8.07 1.92 6.96
N VAL A 9 -9.28 2.48 7.11
CA VAL A 9 -10.05 2.44 8.35
C VAL A 9 -10.37 0.99 8.75
N LYS A 10 -10.84 0.18 7.82
CA LYS A 10 -11.21 -1.22 8.11
C LYS A 10 -10.00 -2.10 8.45
N ILE A 11 -8.85 -1.86 7.82
CA ILE A 11 -7.57 -2.50 8.17
C ILE A 11 -7.18 -2.13 9.60
N GLU A 12 -7.32 -0.86 9.96
CA GLU A 12 -6.96 -0.37 11.28
C GLU A 12 -7.85 -0.98 12.38
N GLU A 13 -9.17 -1.06 12.18
CA GLU A 13 -10.11 -1.71 13.09
C GLU A 13 -9.78 -3.20 13.30
N LEU A 14 -9.54 -3.95 12.22
CA LEU A 14 -9.16 -5.36 12.28
C LEU A 14 -7.84 -5.55 13.02
N THR A 15 -6.87 -4.68 12.76
CA THR A 15 -5.56 -4.73 13.41
C THR A 15 -5.68 -4.40 14.89
N GLN A 16 -6.53 -3.46 15.27
CA GLN A 16 -6.78 -3.08 16.66
C GLN A 16 -7.48 -4.20 17.43
N ALA A 17 -8.52 -4.82 16.88
CA ALA A 17 -9.23 -5.92 17.52
C ALA A 17 -8.30 -7.13 17.77
N ARG A 18 -7.47 -7.50 16.78
CA ARG A 18 -6.47 -8.56 16.92
C ARG A 18 -5.40 -8.22 17.94
N ARG A 19 -4.97 -6.96 18.00
CA ARG A 19 -4.02 -6.49 19.00
C ARG A 19 -4.57 -6.66 20.41
N PHE A 20 -5.82 -6.32 20.66
CA PHE A 20 -6.45 -6.51 21.98
C PHE A 20 -6.52 -7.98 22.39
N GLU A 21 -6.80 -8.87 21.45
CA GLU A 21 -6.76 -10.32 21.69
C GLU A 21 -5.37 -10.79 22.12
N ILE A 22 -4.32 -10.35 21.40
CA ILE A 22 -2.93 -10.65 21.71
C ILE A 22 -2.51 -10.11 23.08
N ILE A 23 -2.86 -8.86 23.39
CA ILE A 23 -2.57 -8.24 24.69
C ILE A 23 -3.24 -9.03 25.81
N ARG A 24 -4.49 -9.48 25.64
CA ARG A 24 -5.19 -10.30 26.62
C ARG A 24 -4.51 -11.64 26.86
N ILE A 25 -4.10 -12.32 25.80
CA ILE A 25 -3.32 -13.57 25.90
C ILE A 25 -1.99 -13.30 26.62
N SER A 26 -1.28 -12.25 26.25
CA SER A 26 -0.01 -11.87 26.88
C SER A 26 -0.19 -11.53 28.37
N ALA A 27 -1.27 -10.86 28.75
CA ALA A 27 -1.58 -10.56 30.14
C ALA A 27 -1.85 -11.83 30.96
N TRP A 28 -2.59 -12.80 30.42
CA TRP A 28 -2.79 -14.10 31.05
C TRP A 28 -1.48 -14.85 31.25
N VAL A 29 -0.61 -14.87 30.26
CA VAL A 29 0.70 -15.53 30.35
C VAL A 29 1.58 -14.82 31.37
N THR A 30 1.63 -13.49 31.36
CA THR A 30 2.36 -12.70 32.36
C THR A 30 1.85 -13.01 33.77
N LEU A 31 0.54 -13.17 33.94
CA LEU A 31 -0.08 -13.57 35.22
C LEU A 31 0.45 -14.93 35.69
N VAL A 32 0.44 -15.94 34.81
CA VAL A 32 0.92 -17.30 35.13
C VAL A 32 2.41 -17.27 35.47
N LEU A 33 3.24 -16.59 34.66
CA LEU A 33 4.67 -16.43 34.95
C LEU A 33 4.91 -15.73 36.28
N SER A 34 4.13 -14.71 36.64
CA SER A 34 4.27 -14.02 37.93
C SER A 34 3.94 -14.92 39.12
N ILE A 35 2.97 -15.81 38.98
CA ILE A 35 2.67 -16.83 39.99
C ILE A 35 3.83 -17.81 40.11
N MET A 36 4.45 -18.22 39.01
CA MET A 36 5.65 -19.10 39.04
C MET A 36 6.83 -18.41 39.71
N TRP A 37 7.07 -17.12 39.47
CA TRP A 37 8.10 -16.35 40.17
C TRP A 37 7.82 -16.20 41.66
N ALA A 38 6.56 -16.02 42.08
CA ALA A 38 6.20 -16.02 43.49
C ALA A 38 6.44 -17.38 44.14
N ALA A 39 6.09 -18.49 43.46
CA ALA A 39 6.33 -19.84 43.94
C ALA A 39 7.85 -20.12 44.05
N MET A 40 8.67 -19.63 43.12
CA MET A 40 10.12 -19.69 43.20
C MET A 40 10.65 -18.94 44.43
N GLY A 41 10.16 -17.73 44.71
CA GLY A 41 10.50 -16.97 45.90
C GLY A 41 10.18 -17.73 47.20
N PHE A 42 9.01 -18.39 47.25
CA PHE A 42 8.63 -19.25 48.38
C PHE A 42 9.60 -20.44 48.51
N PHE A 43 9.92 -21.13 47.42
CA PHE A 43 10.83 -22.28 47.43
C PHE A 43 12.24 -21.89 47.90
N LEU A 44 12.73 -20.74 47.46
CA LEU A 44 14.04 -20.21 47.84
C LEU A 44 14.06 -19.50 49.20
N GLN A 45 12.89 -19.41 49.88
CA GLN A 45 12.69 -18.67 51.15
C GLN A 45 13.09 -17.19 51.03
N GLN A 46 12.93 -16.60 49.84
CA GLN A 46 13.26 -15.21 49.52
C GLN A 46 11.98 -14.39 49.38
N LEU A 47 11.54 -13.78 50.46
CA LEU A 47 10.32 -12.95 50.49
C LEU A 47 10.35 -11.76 49.54
N SER A 48 11.54 -11.30 49.17
CA SER A 48 11.73 -10.16 48.24
C SER A 48 11.15 -10.40 46.87
N PHE A 49 11.00 -11.64 46.38
CA PHE A 49 10.39 -11.96 45.10
C PHE A 49 8.85 -11.77 45.08
N PHE A 50 8.21 -11.73 46.26
CA PHE A 50 6.76 -11.56 46.32
C PHE A 50 6.30 -10.15 45.89
N ILE A 51 7.11 -9.10 46.15
CA ILE A 51 6.75 -7.71 45.78
C ILE A 51 6.65 -7.56 44.27
N PRO A 52 7.64 -7.87 43.44
CA PRO A 52 7.53 -7.78 41.99
C PRO A 52 6.43 -8.69 41.43
N ALA A 53 6.28 -9.91 41.98
CA ALA A 53 5.22 -10.82 41.56
C ALA A 53 3.82 -10.24 41.84
N ALA A 54 3.57 -9.65 43.00
CA ALA A 54 2.29 -9.03 43.34
C ALA A 54 1.96 -7.84 42.41
N ILE A 55 2.95 -7.00 42.10
CA ILE A 55 2.79 -5.87 41.15
C ILE A 55 2.36 -6.39 39.80
N THR A 56 3.03 -7.40 39.25
CA THR A 56 2.71 -7.95 37.91
C THR A 56 1.38 -8.69 37.88
N ILE A 57 1.03 -9.42 38.94
CA ILE A 57 -0.28 -10.08 39.08
C ILE A 57 -1.39 -9.05 39.05
N LEU A 58 -1.29 -7.99 39.88
CA LEU A 58 -2.32 -6.93 39.94
C LEU A 58 -2.43 -6.20 38.59
N ALA A 59 -1.31 -5.81 37.99
CA ALA A 59 -1.28 -5.14 36.70
C ALA A 59 -1.91 -6.01 35.59
N SER A 60 -1.63 -7.30 35.56
CA SER A 60 -2.17 -8.24 34.59
C SER A 60 -3.68 -8.46 34.77
N LEU A 61 -4.16 -8.56 36.00
CA LEU A 61 -5.60 -8.64 36.29
C LEU A 61 -6.34 -7.38 35.83
N ILE A 62 -5.79 -6.20 36.12
CA ILE A 62 -6.35 -4.92 35.62
C ILE A 62 -6.39 -4.91 34.11
N ALA A 63 -5.33 -5.35 33.44
CA ALA A 63 -5.27 -5.41 31.98
C ALA A 63 -6.36 -6.33 31.41
N VAL A 64 -6.52 -7.54 31.94
CA VAL A 64 -7.52 -8.50 31.46
C VAL A 64 -8.95 -7.94 31.59
N VAL A 65 -9.27 -7.24 32.69
CA VAL A 65 -10.62 -6.74 32.99
C VAL A 65 -10.93 -5.45 32.20
N PHE A 66 -10.00 -4.51 32.17
CA PHE A 66 -10.26 -3.15 31.68
C PHE A 66 -9.75 -2.86 30.27
N LEU A 67 -9.14 -3.81 29.56
CA LEU A 67 -8.60 -3.61 28.23
C LEU A 67 -9.64 -3.15 27.20
N ASN A 68 -10.88 -3.60 27.32
CA ASN A 68 -11.98 -3.28 26.38
C ASN A 68 -12.73 -1.99 26.74
N THR A 69 -12.26 -1.21 27.72
CA THR A 69 -12.87 0.07 28.11
C THR A 69 -12.33 1.22 27.27
N ARG A 70 -12.99 2.39 27.36
CA ARG A 70 -12.51 3.63 26.72
C ARG A 70 -11.10 4.06 27.18
N PHE A 71 -10.63 3.54 28.30
CA PHE A 71 -9.31 3.83 28.87
C PHE A 71 -8.23 2.82 28.45
N HIS A 72 -8.47 2.06 27.39
CA HIS A 72 -7.56 0.99 26.93
C HIS A 72 -6.09 1.42 26.79
N LEU A 73 -5.80 2.68 26.41
CA LEU A 73 -4.42 3.18 26.32
C LEU A 73 -3.77 3.29 27.70
N LEU A 74 -4.48 3.87 28.67
CA LEU A 74 -4.00 3.98 30.05
C LEU A 74 -3.75 2.60 30.65
N VAL A 75 -4.69 1.66 30.45
CA VAL A 75 -4.57 0.28 30.92
C VAL A 75 -3.31 -0.40 30.34
N ARG A 76 -3.05 -0.23 29.06
CA ARG A 76 -1.85 -0.77 28.42
C ARG A 76 -0.55 -0.16 28.97
N LEU A 77 -0.54 1.17 29.14
CA LEU A 77 0.62 1.86 29.71
C LEU A 77 0.89 1.43 31.15
N LEU A 78 -0.15 1.33 31.98
CA LEU A 78 -0.04 0.84 33.35
C LEU A 78 0.45 -0.60 33.39
N TRP A 79 -0.13 -1.49 32.59
CA TRP A 79 0.28 -2.90 32.57
C TRP A 79 1.75 -3.05 32.15
N VAL A 80 2.17 -2.45 31.05
CA VAL A 80 3.57 -2.53 30.59
C VAL A 80 4.51 -1.84 31.57
N GLY A 81 4.15 -0.65 32.06
CA GLY A 81 5.00 0.09 33.00
C GLY A 81 5.17 -0.61 34.34
N CYS A 82 4.08 -1.07 34.96
CA CYS A 82 4.14 -1.81 36.23
C CYS A 82 4.91 -3.13 36.08
N THR A 83 4.68 -3.85 34.99
CA THR A 83 5.40 -5.10 34.71
C THR A 83 6.90 -4.83 34.51
N TRP A 84 7.26 -3.74 33.78
CA TRP A 84 8.63 -3.32 33.60
C TRP A 84 9.33 -2.97 34.94
N VAL A 85 8.66 -2.18 35.80
CA VAL A 85 9.15 -1.83 37.14
C VAL A 85 9.34 -3.07 38.00
N ALA A 86 8.38 -3.98 38.01
CA ALA A 86 8.46 -5.23 38.77
C ALA A 86 9.62 -6.11 38.33
N VAL A 87 9.83 -6.26 37.00
CA VAL A 87 10.98 -7.03 36.48
C VAL A 87 12.29 -6.35 36.84
N THR A 88 12.36 -5.03 36.80
CA THR A 88 13.57 -4.30 37.22
C THR A 88 13.89 -4.52 38.69
N ILE A 89 12.88 -4.44 39.57
CA ILE A 89 13.03 -4.77 41.00
C ILE A 89 13.52 -6.21 41.13
N GLY A 90 12.90 -7.17 40.45
CA GLY A 90 13.30 -8.59 40.49
C GLY A 90 14.75 -8.83 40.06
N ILE A 91 15.22 -8.16 39.01
CA ILE A 91 16.59 -8.24 38.51
C ILE A 91 17.59 -7.63 39.51
N LEU A 92 17.21 -6.56 40.22
CA LEU A 92 18.06 -5.95 41.24
C LEU A 92 18.20 -6.81 42.52
N LEU A 93 17.30 -7.73 42.76
CA LEU A 93 17.34 -8.67 43.89
C LEU A 93 18.20 -9.90 43.61
N VAL A 94 18.74 -10.05 42.41
CA VAL A 94 19.55 -11.18 42.00
C VAL A 94 20.95 -10.70 41.65
N SER A 95 21.99 -11.50 41.98
CA SER A 95 23.39 -11.18 41.66
C SER A 95 23.58 -10.84 40.19
N LYS A 96 24.49 -9.92 39.89
CA LYS A 96 24.90 -9.58 38.51
C LYS A 96 25.41 -10.75 37.69
N ASN A 97 25.85 -11.82 38.35
CA ASN A 97 26.29 -13.07 37.73
C ASN A 97 25.13 -13.91 37.15
N SER A 98 23.88 -13.57 37.50
CA SER A 98 22.68 -14.18 36.93
C SER A 98 22.37 -13.65 35.53
N CYS A 99 21.84 -14.52 34.68
CA CYS A 99 21.34 -14.12 33.38
C CYS A 99 19.93 -13.50 33.43
N ALA A 100 19.33 -13.23 34.60
CA ALA A 100 18.00 -12.71 34.76
C ALA A 100 17.76 -11.39 34.00
N ALA A 101 18.80 -10.59 33.76
CA ALA A 101 18.72 -9.38 32.92
C ALA A 101 18.23 -9.64 31.47
N ILE A 102 18.28 -10.90 31.00
CA ILE A 102 17.72 -11.30 29.69
C ILE A 102 16.21 -11.00 29.60
N LEU A 103 15.50 -10.91 30.73
CA LEU A 103 14.08 -10.54 30.76
C LEU A 103 13.80 -9.18 30.10
N TYR A 104 14.75 -8.25 30.10
CA TYR A 104 14.58 -6.97 29.39
C TYR A 104 14.40 -7.12 27.87
N THR A 105 14.98 -8.17 27.27
CA THR A 105 14.81 -8.44 25.82
C THR A 105 13.36 -8.79 25.49
N GLY A 106 12.68 -9.56 26.34
CA GLY A 106 11.28 -9.87 26.22
C GLY A 106 10.39 -8.62 26.28
N PHE A 107 10.75 -7.68 27.16
CA PHE A 107 10.00 -6.41 27.29
C PHE A 107 10.22 -5.46 26.12
N ALA A 108 11.43 -5.34 25.61
CA ALA A 108 11.73 -4.54 24.42
C ALA A 108 10.90 -5.00 23.22
N GLY A 109 10.81 -6.33 23.00
CA GLY A 109 9.96 -6.90 21.94
C GLY A 109 8.45 -6.74 22.22
N GLY A 110 8.03 -6.87 23.49
CA GLY A 110 6.62 -6.75 23.92
C GLY A 110 5.98 -5.41 23.58
N ALA A 111 6.73 -4.33 23.66
CA ALA A 111 6.24 -2.99 23.34
C ALA A 111 5.66 -2.90 21.90
N PHE A 112 6.25 -3.61 20.93
CA PHE A 112 5.78 -3.65 19.54
C PHE A 112 4.42 -4.35 19.39
N LEU A 113 4.07 -5.27 20.29
CA LEU A 113 2.77 -5.93 20.26
C LEU A 113 1.68 -5.08 20.91
N VAL A 114 2.04 -4.37 21.97
CA VAL A 114 1.10 -3.61 22.80
C VAL A 114 0.73 -2.28 22.13
N PHE A 115 1.70 -1.59 21.55
CA PHE A 115 1.52 -0.26 20.97
C PHE A 115 1.52 -0.27 19.44
N SER A 116 0.81 0.71 18.86
CA SER A 116 0.75 0.88 17.42
C SER A 116 2.01 1.57 16.89
N VAL A 117 2.72 0.92 15.96
CA VAL A 117 3.90 1.51 15.31
C VAL A 117 3.53 2.82 14.57
N LYS A 118 2.31 2.91 14.04
CA LYS A 118 1.84 4.07 13.27
C LYS A 118 1.46 5.25 14.15
N LYS A 119 0.71 5.00 15.24
CA LYS A 119 0.12 6.05 16.10
C LYS A 119 0.84 6.24 17.44
N GLU A 120 1.44 5.19 17.96
CA GLU A 120 1.94 5.12 19.34
C GLU A 120 3.45 4.83 19.42
N ARG A 121 4.19 5.13 18.33
CA ARG A 121 5.64 4.83 18.20
C ARG A 121 6.49 5.39 19.35
N ALA A 122 6.09 6.51 19.93
CA ALA A 122 6.82 7.13 21.03
C ALA A 122 6.88 6.22 22.28
N TYR A 123 5.80 5.51 22.59
CA TYR A 123 5.78 4.55 23.70
C TYR A 123 6.66 3.33 23.43
N ILE A 124 6.68 2.85 22.17
CA ILE A 124 7.59 1.75 21.77
C ILE A 124 9.03 2.16 21.98
N ILE A 125 9.42 3.31 21.44
CA ILE A 125 10.80 3.84 21.58
C ILE A 125 11.14 4.02 23.06
N PHE A 126 10.24 4.58 23.84
CA PHE A 126 10.45 4.78 25.27
C PHE A 126 10.73 3.46 26.00
N PHE A 127 9.87 2.44 25.84
CA PHE A 127 10.04 1.16 26.54
C PHE A 127 11.26 0.37 26.03
N VAL A 128 11.62 0.48 24.77
CA VAL A 128 12.84 -0.13 24.23
C VAL A 128 14.07 0.55 24.81
N LEU A 129 14.14 1.88 24.78
CA LEU A 129 15.29 2.61 25.28
C LEU A 129 15.49 2.42 26.79
N ILE A 130 14.42 2.49 27.57
CA ILE A 130 14.52 2.31 29.03
C ILE A 130 14.93 0.87 29.38
N SER A 131 14.53 -0.14 28.59
CA SER A 131 14.95 -1.53 28.77
C SER A 131 16.45 -1.71 28.46
N ILE A 132 16.94 -1.08 27.39
CA ILE A 132 18.37 -1.08 27.04
C ILE A 132 19.20 -0.37 28.14
N MET A 133 18.74 0.79 28.57
CA MET A 133 19.42 1.55 29.64
C MET A 133 19.45 0.75 30.95
N ALA A 134 18.34 0.14 31.34
CA ALA A 134 18.29 -0.70 32.55
C ALA A 134 19.24 -1.92 32.46
N TRP A 135 19.31 -2.54 31.28
CA TRP A 135 20.24 -3.64 31.03
C TRP A 135 21.72 -3.21 31.17
N ILE A 136 22.09 -2.08 30.54
CA ILE A 136 23.44 -1.51 30.64
C ILE A 136 23.77 -1.13 32.08
N THR A 137 22.84 -0.44 32.76
CA THR A 137 23.01 -0.02 34.15
C THR A 137 23.24 -1.23 35.07
N ARG A 138 22.44 -2.30 34.92
CA ARG A 138 22.58 -3.51 35.73
C ARG A 138 23.94 -4.18 35.54
N TRP A 139 24.45 -4.16 34.29
CA TRP A 139 25.77 -4.71 34.01
C TRP A 139 26.91 -3.94 34.68
N GLY A 140 26.80 -2.62 34.84
CA GLY A 140 27.78 -1.74 35.46
C GLY A 140 27.65 -1.59 36.98
N LEU A 141 26.53 -2.00 37.61
CA LEU A 141 26.33 -1.89 39.05
C LEU A 141 26.94 -3.13 39.79
N GLU A 142 27.65 -2.85 40.89
CA GLU A 142 28.08 -3.88 41.81
C GLU A 142 26.95 -4.24 42.79
N ASP A 143 26.90 -5.52 43.21
CA ASP A 143 25.78 -6.02 44.04
C ASP A 143 25.77 -5.33 45.44
N ASP A 144 26.97 -4.94 45.96
CA ASP A 144 27.07 -4.29 47.27
C ASP A 144 26.65 -2.83 47.30
N LEU A 145 26.52 -2.17 46.13
CA LEU A 145 26.25 -0.74 46.04
C LEU A 145 24.84 -0.36 46.47
N LEU A 146 23.90 -1.32 46.43
CA LEU A 146 22.49 -1.09 46.73
C LEU A 146 22.10 -1.37 48.19
N GLY A 147 22.98 -2.00 49.00
CA GLY A 147 22.69 -2.36 50.37
C GLY A 147 21.50 -3.31 50.55
N ILE A 148 21.11 -4.00 49.49
CA ILE A 148 19.95 -4.92 49.42
C ILE A 148 20.49 -6.33 49.53
N MET A 149 19.77 -7.20 50.26
CA MET A 149 20.12 -8.63 50.29
C MET A 149 19.89 -9.24 48.90
N VAL A 150 20.98 -9.56 48.23
CA VAL A 150 20.97 -10.12 46.87
C VAL A 150 21.09 -11.64 46.95
N VAL A 151 20.27 -12.34 46.19
CA VAL A 151 20.41 -13.80 46.01
C VAL A 151 21.72 -14.08 45.31
N SER A 152 22.67 -14.65 46.08
CA SER A 152 24.04 -14.98 45.61
C SER A 152 24.37 -16.47 45.69
N ASP A 153 23.52 -17.28 46.36
CA ASP A 153 23.75 -18.73 46.44
C ASP A 153 23.79 -19.36 45.05
N PRO A 154 24.84 -20.11 44.69
CA PRO A 154 25.00 -20.65 43.33
C PRO A 154 23.89 -21.63 42.92
N LEU A 155 23.30 -22.37 43.84
CA LEU A 155 22.21 -23.28 43.55
C LEU A 155 20.90 -22.52 43.29
N ALA A 156 20.60 -21.53 44.12
CA ALA A 156 19.44 -20.63 43.92
C ALA A 156 19.54 -19.86 42.59
N LEU A 157 20.71 -19.35 42.22
CA LEU A 157 20.96 -18.67 40.96
C LEU A 157 20.64 -19.55 39.75
N ARG A 158 21.03 -20.84 39.78
CA ARG A 158 20.70 -21.77 38.67
C ARG A 158 19.20 -21.91 38.44
N TYR A 159 18.37 -21.96 39.49
CA TYR A 159 16.92 -22.04 39.36
C TYR A 159 16.32 -20.72 38.86
N VAL A 160 16.83 -19.58 39.35
CA VAL A 160 16.43 -18.26 38.88
C VAL A 160 16.78 -18.09 37.41
N ASP A 161 17.98 -18.45 36.98
CA ASP A 161 18.42 -18.37 35.59
C ASP A 161 17.59 -19.26 34.66
N LEU A 162 17.31 -20.50 35.07
CA LEU A 162 16.47 -21.41 34.34
C LEU A 162 15.04 -20.82 34.14
N LEU A 163 14.45 -20.28 35.19
CA LEU A 163 13.12 -19.69 35.15
C LEU A 163 13.11 -18.40 34.30
N ALA A 164 14.17 -17.57 34.36
CA ALA A 164 14.32 -16.38 33.54
C ALA A 164 14.37 -16.72 32.04
N VAL A 165 15.24 -17.67 31.68
CA VAL A 165 15.39 -18.14 30.30
C VAL A 165 14.08 -18.72 29.78
N LEU A 166 13.42 -19.61 30.54
CA LEU A 166 12.14 -20.19 30.17
C LEU A 166 11.05 -19.10 29.97
N SER A 167 11.01 -18.10 30.88
CA SER A 167 10.08 -16.99 30.78
C SER A 167 10.29 -16.19 29.50
N VAL A 168 11.55 -15.90 29.13
CA VAL A 168 11.85 -15.19 27.86
C VAL A 168 11.48 -16.02 26.66
N PHE A 169 11.77 -17.32 26.63
CA PHE A 169 11.36 -18.18 25.52
C PHE A 169 9.83 -18.20 25.33
N ILE A 170 9.07 -18.32 26.42
CA ILE A 170 7.60 -18.29 26.37
C ILE A 170 7.11 -16.95 25.80
N ILE A 171 7.66 -15.84 26.29
CA ILE A 171 7.32 -14.49 25.80
C ILE A 171 7.64 -14.35 24.30
N LEU A 172 8.83 -14.78 23.86
CA LEU A 172 9.25 -14.72 22.46
C LEU A 172 8.38 -15.58 21.54
N ILE A 173 8.00 -16.78 21.97
CA ILE A 173 7.08 -17.66 21.21
C ILE A 173 5.73 -16.95 21.01
N ILE A 174 5.18 -16.33 22.05
CA ILE A 174 3.92 -15.58 21.95
C ILE A 174 4.07 -14.40 21.02
N GLN A 175 5.15 -13.63 21.14
CA GLN A 175 5.43 -12.48 20.28
C GLN A 175 5.53 -12.90 18.81
N TYR A 176 6.28 -13.95 18.51
CA TYR A 176 6.43 -14.48 17.16
C TYR A 176 5.12 -14.99 16.58
N SER A 177 4.36 -15.76 17.37
CA SER A 177 3.02 -16.26 17.00
C SER A 177 2.05 -15.11 16.69
N ALA A 178 2.07 -14.07 17.52
CA ALA A 178 1.24 -12.88 17.36
C ALA A 178 1.55 -12.12 16.07
N VAL A 179 2.83 -11.88 15.77
CA VAL A 179 3.26 -11.24 14.51
C VAL A 179 2.83 -12.09 13.32
N GLY A 180 2.99 -13.41 13.40
CA GLY A 180 2.56 -14.33 12.35
C GLY A 180 1.06 -14.27 12.06
N THR A 181 0.23 -14.21 13.12
CA THR A 181 -1.24 -14.12 12.95
C THR A 181 -1.70 -12.78 12.37
N ILE A 182 -1.11 -11.67 12.81
CA ILE A 182 -1.37 -10.33 12.25
C ILE A 182 -0.98 -10.30 10.77
N SER A 183 0.23 -10.77 10.44
CA SER A 183 0.76 -10.78 9.07
C SER A 183 -0.13 -11.61 8.13
N LYS A 184 -0.54 -12.80 8.55
CA LYS A 184 -1.45 -13.66 7.77
C LYS A 184 -2.83 -13.00 7.53
N SER A 185 -3.39 -12.35 8.55
CA SER A 185 -4.67 -11.65 8.44
C SER A 185 -4.59 -10.49 7.46
N TYR A 186 -3.52 -9.71 7.52
CA TYR A 186 -3.24 -8.60 6.62
C TYR A 186 -3.06 -9.06 5.17
N SER A 187 -2.26 -10.10 4.95
CA SER A 187 -2.05 -10.68 3.62
C SER A 187 -3.34 -11.20 3.00
N ARG A 188 -4.18 -11.88 3.78
CA ARG A 188 -5.48 -12.36 3.32
C ARG A 188 -6.42 -11.22 2.92
N TYR A 189 -6.46 -10.16 3.72
CA TYR A 189 -7.27 -8.98 3.42
C TYR A 189 -6.82 -8.31 2.13
N LEU A 190 -5.51 -8.07 1.96
CA LEU A 190 -4.95 -7.49 0.72
C LEU A 190 -5.25 -8.35 -0.50
N TYR A 191 -5.10 -9.66 -0.37
CA TYR A 191 -5.43 -10.59 -1.45
C TYR A 191 -6.90 -10.49 -1.86
N GLN A 192 -7.82 -10.46 -0.89
CA GLN A 192 -9.25 -10.34 -1.17
C GLN A 192 -9.62 -8.98 -1.77
N ALA A 193 -9.03 -7.89 -1.28
CA ALA A 193 -9.24 -6.55 -1.82
C ALA A 193 -8.76 -6.46 -3.28
N ASN A 194 -7.56 -6.98 -3.56
CA ASN A 194 -7.01 -7.01 -4.92
C ASN A 194 -7.86 -7.88 -5.87
N LYS A 195 -8.33 -9.04 -5.40
CA LYS A 195 -9.22 -9.91 -6.18
C LYS A 195 -10.55 -9.23 -6.53
N LYS A 196 -11.14 -8.49 -5.57
CA LYS A 196 -12.38 -7.71 -5.82
C LYS A 196 -12.14 -6.58 -6.82
N ALA A 197 -11.06 -5.83 -6.67
CA ALA A 197 -10.70 -4.75 -7.58
C ALA A 197 -10.45 -5.29 -9.01
N SER A 198 -9.73 -6.40 -9.13
CA SER A 198 -9.50 -7.07 -10.43
C SER A 198 -10.80 -7.55 -11.07
N ALA A 199 -11.70 -8.17 -10.30
CA ALA A 199 -13.00 -8.62 -10.82
C ALA A 199 -13.88 -7.45 -11.29
N ALA A 200 -13.89 -6.35 -10.54
CA ALA A 200 -14.62 -5.13 -10.93
C ALA A 200 -14.05 -4.52 -12.22
N ASN A 201 -12.74 -4.50 -12.37
CA ASN A 201 -12.07 -4.01 -13.58
C ASN A 201 -12.38 -4.88 -14.82
N ILE A 202 -12.40 -6.20 -14.64
CA ILE A 202 -12.80 -7.14 -15.71
C ILE A 202 -14.25 -6.91 -16.11
N ALA A 203 -15.17 -6.76 -15.14
CA ALA A 203 -16.57 -6.48 -15.41
C ALA A 203 -16.76 -5.15 -16.14
N LYS A 204 -16.06 -4.07 -15.72
CA LYS A 204 -16.05 -2.76 -16.38
C LYS A 204 -15.62 -2.88 -17.85
N THR A 205 -14.49 -3.56 -18.10
CA THR A 205 -13.97 -3.72 -19.47
C THR A 205 -14.93 -4.53 -20.37
N ARG A 206 -15.53 -5.59 -19.82
CA ARG A 206 -16.53 -6.41 -20.57
C ARG A 206 -17.78 -5.61 -20.87
N PHE A 207 -18.28 -4.83 -19.91
CA PHE A 207 -19.44 -3.97 -20.09
C PHE A 207 -19.19 -2.94 -21.21
N LEU A 208 -18.06 -2.24 -21.17
CA LEU A 208 -17.72 -1.26 -22.20
C LEU A 208 -17.54 -1.89 -23.57
N ALA A 209 -16.93 -3.08 -23.67
CA ALA A 209 -16.79 -3.81 -24.93
C ALA A 209 -18.16 -4.15 -25.53
N ASN A 210 -19.10 -4.66 -24.73
CA ASN A 210 -20.45 -4.98 -25.19
C ASN A 210 -21.19 -3.71 -25.62
N MET A 211 -21.14 -2.63 -24.82
CA MET A 211 -21.77 -1.35 -25.16
C MET A 211 -21.26 -0.76 -26.46
N SER A 212 -19.94 -0.88 -26.72
CA SER A 212 -19.40 -0.41 -28.02
C SER A 212 -20.00 -1.18 -29.20
N HIS A 213 -20.10 -2.50 -29.10
CA HIS A 213 -20.73 -3.28 -30.16
C HIS A 213 -22.22 -2.90 -30.36
N GLU A 214 -22.95 -2.71 -29.26
CA GLU A 214 -24.34 -2.31 -29.31
C GLU A 214 -24.57 -0.87 -29.83
N ILE A 215 -23.61 0.04 -29.64
CA ILE A 215 -23.64 1.40 -30.20
C ILE A 215 -23.15 1.40 -31.65
N ARG A 216 -22.12 0.62 -31.99
CA ARG A 216 -21.56 0.60 -33.34
C ARG A 216 -22.55 0.11 -34.38
N THR A 217 -23.34 -0.90 -34.04
CA THR A 217 -24.36 -1.50 -34.98
C THR A 217 -25.37 -0.51 -35.46
N PRO A 218 -26.15 0.19 -34.61
CA PRO A 218 -27.13 1.20 -35.09
C PRO A 218 -26.43 2.40 -35.76
N MET A 219 -25.25 2.79 -35.29
CA MET A 219 -24.49 3.88 -35.88
C MET A 219 -24.02 3.58 -37.30
N ASN A 220 -23.53 2.36 -37.56
CA ASN A 220 -23.19 1.92 -38.91
C ASN A 220 -24.46 1.87 -39.81
N GLY A 221 -25.62 1.52 -39.26
CA GLY A 221 -26.88 1.59 -39.96
C GLY A 221 -27.24 3.05 -40.36
N ILE A 222 -27.07 4.00 -39.44
CA ILE A 222 -27.28 5.43 -39.72
C ILE A 222 -26.31 5.91 -40.80
N MET A 223 -25.01 5.58 -40.67
CA MET A 223 -23.99 5.96 -41.67
C MET A 223 -24.33 5.40 -43.05
N GLY A 224 -24.72 4.12 -43.17
CA GLY A 224 -25.10 3.50 -44.43
C GLY A 224 -26.33 4.18 -45.07
N VAL A 225 -27.33 4.60 -44.28
CA VAL A 225 -28.48 5.38 -44.80
C VAL A 225 -28.03 6.76 -45.30
N LEU A 226 -27.14 7.45 -44.56
CA LEU A 226 -26.60 8.75 -44.98
C LEU A 226 -25.81 8.65 -46.29
N GLU A 227 -25.02 7.60 -46.51
CA GLU A 227 -24.31 7.34 -47.78
C GLU A 227 -25.30 7.15 -48.96
N LEU A 228 -26.43 6.46 -48.75
CA LEU A 228 -27.47 6.29 -49.77
C LEU A 228 -28.14 7.61 -50.10
N PHE A 229 -28.28 8.55 -49.18
CA PHE A 229 -28.80 9.89 -49.46
C PHE A 229 -27.78 10.75 -50.21
N GLU A 230 -26.49 10.68 -49.93
CA GLU A 230 -25.43 11.40 -50.65
C GLU A 230 -25.34 11.01 -52.15
N ALA A 231 -25.73 9.77 -52.47
CA ALA A 231 -25.81 9.29 -53.85
C ALA A 231 -26.99 9.87 -54.66
N LYS A 232 -27.89 10.63 -54.00
CA LYS A 232 -29.08 11.26 -54.68
C LYS A 232 -28.82 12.74 -54.98
N GLN A 233 -29.57 13.29 -55.93
CA GLN A 233 -29.59 14.74 -56.16
C GLN A 233 -30.29 15.45 -54.99
N LEU A 234 -29.48 16.08 -54.15
CA LEU A 234 -29.90 16.80 -52.95
C LEU A 234 -29.86 18.30 -53.22
N ASP A 235 -30.79 19.04 -52.61
CA ASP A 235 -30.66 20.49 -52.57
C ASP A 235 -29.53 20.91 -51.58
N HIS A 236 -29.14 22.17 -51.64
CA HIS A 236 -27.99 22.69 -50.88
C HIS A 236 -28.17 22.56 -49.35
N GLU A 237 -29.40 22.67 -48.86
CA GLU A 237 -29.71 22.57 -47.43
C GLU A 237 -29.74 21.13 -46.96
N GLN A 238 -30.32 20.23 -47.74
CA GLN A 238 -30.31 18.78 -47.49
C GLN A 238 -28.89 18.22 -47.44
N ALA A 239 -28.04 18.59 -48.43
CA ALA A 239 -26.64 18.18 -48.46
C ALA A 239 -25.88 18.65 -47.20
N ARG A 240 -26.15 19.87 -46.74
CA ARG A 240 -25.55 20.41 -45.51
C ARG A 240 -26.00 19.63 -44.28
N LEU A 241 -27.27 19.32 -44.14
CA LEU A 241 -27.83 18.58 -43.03
C LEU A 241 -27.25 17.15 -42.97
N ILE A 242 -27.21 16.47 -44.09
CA ILE A 242 -26.63 15.12 -44.19
C ILE A 242 -25.16 15.12 -43.79
N LYS A 243 -24.39 16.11 -44.25
CA LYS A 243 -22.99 16.27 -43.86
C LYS A 243 -22.86 16.44 -42.34
N VAL A 244 -23.66 17.27 -41.71
CA VAL A 244 -23.64 17.47 -40.24
C VAL A 244 -23.99 16.19 -39.52
N MET A 245 -24.98 15.43 -39.99
CA MET A 245 -25.35 14.14 -39.36
C MET A 245 -24.23 13.11 -39.49
N ARG A 246 -23.59 12.99 -40.66
CA ARG A 246 -22.46 12.11 -40.90
C ARG A 246 -21.26 12.46 -39.99
N ASP A 247 -20.88 13.73 -39.97
CA ASP A 247 -19.75 14.21 -39.18
C ASP A 247 -19.99 13.96 -37.66
N SER A 248 -21.22 14.19 -37.19
CA SER A 248 -21.64 13.91 -35.82
C SER A 248 -21.58 12.41 -35.49
N SER A 249 -22.05 11.56 -36.40
CA SER A 249 -22.02 10.10 -36.26
C SER A 249 -20.59 9.56 -36.21
N ALA A 250 -19.70 10.07 -37.07
CA ALA A 250 -18.29 9.72 -37.06
C ALA A 250 -17.58 10.14 -35.77
N VAL A 251 -17.90 11.32 -35.22
CA VAL A 251 -17.40 11.77 -33.92
C VAL A 251 -17.84 10.84 -32.82
N LEU A 252 -19.11 10.42 -32.79
CA LEU A 252 -19.64 9.53 -31.76
C LEU A 252 -18.96 8.16 -31.78
N LEU A 253 -18.80 7.57 -32.96
CA LEU A 253 -18.08 6.29 -33.11
C LEU A 253 -16.64 6.39 -32.60
N ARG A 254 -15.93 7.46 -32.95
CA ARG A 254 -14.57 7.70 -32.47
C ARG A 254 -14.50 7.82 -30.96
N LEU A 255 -15.42 8.56 -30.32
CA LEU A 255 -15.48 8.68 -28.85
C LEU A 255 -15.70 7.31 -28.18
N VAL A 256 -16.57 6.48 -28.74
CA VAL A 256 -16.80 5.12 -28.24
C VAL A 256 -15.53 4.27 -28.33
N ASP A 257 -14.83 4.32 -29.44
CA ASP A 257 -13.57 3.58 -29.65
C ASP A 257 -12.45 4.10 -28.69
N GLU A 258 -12.36 5.41 -28.46
CA GLU A 258 -11.41 6.01 -27.51
C GLU A 258 -11.68 5.56 -26.05
N ILE A 259 -12.95 5.49 -25.63
CA ILE A 259 -13.34 4.99 -24.29
C ILE A 259 -12.97 3.52 -24.14
N LEU A 260 -13.17 2.71 -25.18
CA LEU A 260 -12.80 1.30 -25.18
C LEU A 260 -11.28 1.10 -25.09
N ASP A 261 -10.53 1.85 -25.88
CA ASP A 261 -9.07 1.77 -25.87
C ASP A 261 -8.51 2.18 -24.51
N SER A 262 -9.01 3.28 -23.91
CA SER A 262 -8.66 3.69 -22.55
C SER A 262 -8.93 2.58 -21.53
N SER A 263 -10.10 1.93 -21.62
CA SER A 263 -10.46 0.84 -20.72
C SER A 263 -9.56 -0.40 -20.87
N LYS A 264 -9.11 -0.71 -22.11
CA LYS A 264 -8.15 -1.81 -22.36
C LYS A 264 -6.77 -1.49 -21.79
N VAL A 265 -6.31 -0.22 -21.90
CA VAL A 265 -5.06 0.26 -21.32
C VAL A 265 -5.09 0.16 -19.79
N GLU A 266 -6.16 0.68 -19.15
CA GLU A 266 -6.35 0.60 -17.69
C GLU A 266 -6.36 -0.86 -17.18
N ALA A 267 -6.89 -1.79 -17.97
CA ALA A 267 -6.93 -3.21 -17.64
C ALA A 267 -5.61 -3.96 -17.92
N GLY A 268 -4.60 -3.29 -18.49
CA GLY A 268 -3.33 -3.92 -18.90
C GLY A 268 -3.50 -4.97 -20.02
N ARG A 269 -4.55 -4.84 -20.86
CA ARG A 269 -4.92 -5.83 -21.90
C ARG A 269 -4.58 -5.38 -23.33
N VAL A 270 -3.74 -4.40 -23.46
CA VAL A 270 -3.26 -3.98 -24.80
C VAL A 270 -2.24 -4.99 -25.27
N ALA A 271 -2.58 -5.75 -26.30
CA ALA A 271 -1.62 -6.56 -27.05
C ALA A 271 -1.01 -5.68 -28.12
N LEU A 272 0.32 -5.57 -28.13
CA LEU A 272 1.05 -4.95 -29.22
C LEU A 272 1.37 -6.01 -30.27
N HIS A 273 1.26 -5.66 -31.53
CA HIS A 273 1.60 -6.49 -32.69
C HIS A 273 2.76 -5.85 -33.48
N PRO A 274 4.01 -5.97 -32.97
CA PRO A 274 5.16 -5.39 -33.66
C PRO A 274 5.38 -6.08 -34.99
N GLU A 275 5.64 -5.28 -36.03
CA GLU A 275 6.02 -5.77 -37.37
C GLU A 275 7.09 -4.84 -37.99
N PRO A 276 7.95 -5.35 -38.92
CA PRO A 276 8.97 -4.56 -39.60
C PRO A 276 8.34 -3.48 -40.46
N THR A 277 8.29 -2.24 -39.96
CA THR A 277 7.60 -1.11 -40.57
C THR A 277 8.59 -0.11 -41.17
N ALA A 278 8.33 0.34 -42.38
CA ALA A 278 9.10 1.40 -43.03
C ALA A 278 8.77 2.74 -42.37
N LEU A 279 9.78 3.32 -41.68
CA LEU A 279 9.58 4.49 -40.83
C LEU A 279 9.13 5.72 -41.61
N LEU A 280 9.82 6.03 -42.71
CA LEU A 280 9.53 7.19 -43.54
C LEU A 280 8.10 7.12 -44.10
N GLU A 281 7.77 5.99 -44.76
CA GLU A 281 6.43 5.77 -45.34
C GLU A 281 5.29 5.89 -44.31
N LEU A 282 5.51 5.35 -43.11
CA LEU A 282 4.51 5.46 -42.05
C LEU A 282 4.24 6.92 -41.68
N PHE A 283 5.29 7.73 -41.51
CA PHE A 283 5.14 9.13 -41.12
C PHE A 283 4.63 10.01 -42.27
N GLU A 284 5.06 9.78 -43.52
CA GLU A 284 4.50 10.46 -44.69
C GLU A 284 2.99 10.24 -44.79
N ASN A 285 2.52 9.00 -44.67
CA ASN A 285 1.10 8.66 -44.67
C ASN A 285 0.31 9.30 -43.50
N ILE A 286 0.94 9.47 -42.33
CA ILE A 286 0.33 10.16 -41.19
C ILE A 286 0.17 11.65 -41.50
N VAL A 287 1.23 12.25 -42.06
CA VAL A 287 1.23 13.69 -42.37
C VAL A 287 0.26 14.02 -43.50
N GLU A 288 0.20 13.21 -44.55
CA GLU A 288 -0.80 13.38 -45.62
C GLU A 288 -2.23 13.40 -45.08
N GLY A 289 -2.52 12.56 -44.06
CA GLY A 289 -3.83 12.51 -43.44
C GLY A 289 -4.16 13.73 -42.59
N ILE A 290 -3.17 14.43 -41.99
CA ILE A 290 -3.39 15.60 -41.11
C ILE A 290 -3.34 16.93 -41.87
N LEU A 291 -2.71 16.99 -43.07
CA LEU A 291 -2.54 18.21 -43.86
C LEU A 291 -3.85 18.96 -44.15
N PRO A 292 -4.97 18.31 -44.57
CA PRO A 292 -6.23 19.02 -44.82
C PRO A 292 -6.77 19.68 -43.56
N PHE A 293 -6.59 19.02 -42.39
CA PHE A 293 -7.02 19.58 -41.12
C PHE A 293 -6.16 20.77 -40.71
N ALA A 294 -4.84 20.72 -40.89
CA ALA A 294 -3.93 21.82 -40.62
C ALA A 294 -4.25 23.04 -41.55
N GLN A 295 -4.44 22.79 -42.84
CA GLN A 295 -4.82 23.84 -43.80
C GLN A 295 -6.16 24.52 -43.46
N SER A 296 -7.18 23.74 -43.05
CA SER A 296 -8.47 24.28 -42.64
C SER A 296 -8.38 25.19 -41.39
N ARG A 297 -7.33 25.09 -40.61
CA ARG A 297 -7.03 25.86 -39.41
C ARG A 297 -5.97 26.94 -39.61
N ASN A 298 -5.51 27.14 -40.86
CA ASN A 298 -4.44 28.08 -41.20
C ASN A 298 -3.17 27.85 -40.40
N VAL A 299 -2.75 26.56 -40.31
CA VAL A 299 -1.52 26.09 -39.63
C VAL A 299 -0.57 25.54 -40.67
N GLU A 300 0.64 26.10 -40.70
CA GLU A 300 1.75 25.56 -41.51
C GLU A 300 2.29 24.29 -40.84
N PHE A 301 2.51 23.25 -41.65
CA PHE A 301 3.03 21.97 -41.19
C PHE A 301 4.37 21.64 -41.85
N SER A 302 5.35 21.24 -41.05
CA SER A 302 6.64 20.77 -41.55
C SER A 302 7.02 19.41 -40.95
N LEU A 303 7.64 18.55 -41.76
CA LEU A 303 8.17 17.25 -41.37
C LEU A 303 9.67 17.22 -41.68
N SER A 304 10.48 16.81 -40.71
CA SER A 304 11.90 16.62 -40.88
C SER A 304 12.37 15.29 -40.29
N PHE A 305 13.28 14.64 -41.04
CA PHE A 305 13.88 13.36 -40.63
C PHE A 305 15.40 13.51 -40.51
N ASP A 306 15.95 12.95 -39.43
CA ASP A 306 17.38 12.75 -39.32
C ASP A 306 17.82 11.65 -40.31
N PRO A 307 18.83 11.90 -41.21
CA PRO A 307 19.32 10.89 -42.13
C PRO A 307 19.90 9.64 -41.47
N GLN A 308 20.23 9.69 -40.20
CA GLN A 308 20.77 8.56 -39.43
C GLN A 308 19.69 7.63 -38.85
N LEU A 309 18.41 7.94 -39.03
CA LEU A 309 17.33 7.06 -38.61
C LEU A 309 17.31 5.75 -39.38
N PRO A 310 16.98 4.62 -38.76
CA PRO A 310 16.84 3.35 -39.43
C PRO A 310 15.69 3.40 -40.44
N GLN A 311 15.85 2.77 -41.58
CA GLN A 311 14.82 2.71 -42.62
C GLN A 311 13.60 1.90 -42.15
N ARG A 312 13.79 0.89 -41.27
CA ARG A 312 12.75 0.04 -40.72
C ARG A 312 12.93 -0.12 -39.24
N ILE A 313 11.80 -0.20 -38.52
CA ILE A 313 11.72 -0.46 -37.08
C ILE A 313 10.66 -1.51 -36.80
N ASP A 314 10.85 -2.32 -35.76
CA ASP A 314 9.86 -3.25 -35.29
C ASP A 314 8.90 -2.53 -34.35
N VAL A 315 7.71 -2.22 -34.83
CA VAL A 315 6.69 -1.46 -34.10
C VAL A 315 5.29 -1.89 -34.53
N ASP A 316 4.30 -1.70 -33.66
CA ASP A 316 2.89 -1.77 -34.06
C ASP A 316 2.51 -0.48 -34.79
N PRO A 317 2.36 -0.52 -36.14
CA PRO A 317 2.19 0.69 -36.97
C PRO A 317 0.81 1.34 -36.66
N GLY A 318 -0.18 0.54 -36.31
CA GLY A 318 -1.51 1.04 -35.95
C GLY A 318 -1.48 1.87 -34.65
N ARG A 319 -0.81 1.37 -33.64
CA ARG A 319 -0.66 2.08 -32.36
C ARG A 319 0.25 3.29 -32.46
N LEU A 320 1.35 3.18 -33.20
CA LEU A 320 2.23 4.33 -33.42
C LEU A 320 1.50 5.43 -34.20
N ARG A 321 0.76 5.08 -35.26
CA ARG A 321 -0.11 6.02 -36.00
C ARG A 321 -1.10 6.72 -35.07
N GLN A 322 -1.77 5.97 -34.20
CA GLN A 322 -2.75 6.49 -33.24
C GLN A 322 -2.14 7.53 -32.29
N ILE A 323 -0.94 7.23 -31.73
CA ILE A 323 -0.22 8.15 -30.84
C ILE A 323 0.14 9.43 -31.58
N ILE A 324 0.77 9.32 -32.76
CA ILE A 324 1.24 10.47 -33.52
C ILE A 324 0.04 11.34 -33.98
N LEU A 325 -1.03 10.74 -34.48
CA LEU A 325 -2.24 11.50 -34.90
C LEU A 325 -2.87 12.22 -33.72
N ASN A 326 -2.91 11.62 -32.53
CA ASN A 326 -3.44 12.29 -31.32
C ASN A 326 -2.59 13.51 -30.94
N LEU A 327 -1.26 13.39 -31.01
CA LEU A 327 -0.35 14.49 -30.73
C LEU A 327 -0.47 15.61 -31.78
N LEU A 328 -0.47 15.25 -33.07
CA LEU A 328 -0.54 16.20 -34.18
C LEU A 328 -1.89 16.94 -34.23
N THR A 329 -3.00 16.25 -34.01
CA THR A 329 -4.32 16.89 -33.96
C THR A 329 -4.42 17.89 -32.82
N ASN A 330 -3.84 17.55 -31.66
CA ASN A 330 -3.74 18.48 -30.53
C ASN A 330 -2.83 19.66 -30.86
N ALA A 331 -1.66 19.41 -31.45
CA ALA A 331 -0.74 20.47 -31.86
C ALA A 331 -1.41 21.46 -32.84
N VAL A 332 -2.06 20.96 -33.87
CA VAL A 332 -2.78 21.79 -34.84
C VAL A 332 -3.94 22.56 -34.16
N LYS A 333 -4.72 21.89 -33.31
CA LYS A 333 -5.85 22.50 -32.58
C LYS A 333 -5.44 23.68 -31.71
N PHE A 334 -4.29 23.57 -31.03
CA PHE A 334 -3.82 24.57 -30.08
C PHE A 334 -2.80 25.56 -30.70
N SER A 335 -2.32 25.34 -31.93
CA SER A 335 -1.42 26.23 -32.66
C SER A 335 -2.13 27.31 -33.46
N THR A 336 -3.49 27.32 -33.48
CA THR A 336 -4.25 28.38 -34.13
C THR A 336 -3.91 29.72 -33.49
N ALA A 337 -3.40 30.66 -34.27
CA ALA A 337 -2.96 31.94 -33.78
C ALA A 337 -4.08 32.70 -33.07
N SER A 338 -3.82 33.10 -31.84
CA SER A 338 -4.71 33.97 -31.05
C SER A 338 -4.80 35.40 -31.63
N VAL A 339 -4.03 35.69 -32.70
CA VAL A 339 -3.94 37.02 -33.31
C VAL A 339 -4.44 36.93 -34.77
N PRO A 340 -5.43 37.76 -35.16
CA PRO A 340 -5.88 37.81 -36.53
C PRO A 340 -4.73 38.14 -37.49
N GLY A 341 -4.57 37.31 -38.54
CA GLY A 341 -3.55 37.49 -39.58
C GLY A 341 -2.18 36.79 -39.33
N LYS A 342 -2.02 36.04 -38.21
CA LYS A 342 -0.86 35.15 -38.03
C LYS A 342 -1.22 33.72 -38.37
N THR A 343 -0.26 33.00 -39.02
CA THR A 343 -0.35 31.58 -39.29
C THR A 343 0.25 30.82 -38.13
N GLY A 344 -0.43 29.78 -37.66
CA GLY A 344 0.17 28.85 -36.69
C GLY A 344 1.19 27.96 -37.37
N ALA A 345 2.17 27.44 -36.64
CA ALA A 345 3.16 26.49 -37.19
C ALA A 345 3.28 25.25 -36.29
N VAL A 346 3.30 24.07 -36.92
CA VAL A 346 3.56 22.77 -36.26
C VAL A 346 4.68 22.08 -37.01
N SER A 347 5.73 21.66 -36.31
CA SER A 347 6.80 20.89 -36.86
C SER A 347 6.91 19.52 -36.19
N LEU A 348 7.01 18.46 -37.00
CA LEU A 348 7.30 17.11 -36.58
C LEU A 348 8.73 16.77 -36.95
N CYS A 349 9.58 16.63 -35.94
CA CYS A 349 10.99 16.28 -36.14
C CYS A 349 11.25 14.88 -35.58
N LEU A 350 11.83 14.00 -36.43
CA LEU A 350 12.31 12.69 -36.00
C LEU A 350 13.82 12.74 -35.92
N THR A 351 14.37 12.55 -34.73
CA THR A 351 15.81 12.59 -34.47
C THR A 351 16.26 11.29 -33.79
N ARG A 352 17.53 10.97 -33.94
CA ARG A 352 18.15 9.88 -33.19
C ARG A 352 18.81 10.48 -31.93
N ASP A 353 18.52 9.90 -30.79
CA ASP A 353 19.19 10.21 -29.51
C ASP A 353 20.52 9.44 -29.39
#